data_430cfdd1591190b29b2a0b21e50a48ec
#
_entry.id   430cfdd1591190b29b2a0b21e50a48ec
#
_cell.length_a   1.000
_cell.length_b   1.000
_cell.length_c   1.000
_cell.angle_alpha   90.00
_cell.angle_beta   90.00
_cell.angle_gamma   90.00
#
_symmetry.space_group_name_H-M   'P 1'
#
loop_
_entity.id
_entity.type
_entity.pdbx_description
1 polymer ?
#
loop_
_entity_poly.entity_id
_entity_poly.type
_entity_poly.pdbx_seq_one_letter_code
_entity_poly.pdbx_strand_id
1 'polypeptide(L)'
;MENSHGQFCTVARSAEVLCERWTPLVLRELLCGSRRFNDLHRGVPRMSSSLLAQRLRRLEEFGVVRRTALGNVWEYSLTPAGEDLRPIIMALGHWGARWVGTRLRREELDAGAWKVITETISSGYMHAAICASAPPRL
;
A
#
# COMPACT_ATOMS: atom_id res chain seq x y z
N MET A 1 11.63 -10.61 -15.69
CA MET A 1 12.99 -10.84 -15.15
C MET A 1 13.89 -9.60 -15.17
N GLU A 2 13.41 -8.49 -15.65
CA GLU A 2 14.24 -7.29 -15.84
C GLU A 2 14.52 -6.46 -14.56
N ASN A 3 13.97 -6.83 -13.41
CA ASN A 3 14.19 -6.12 -12.15
C ASN A 3 14.89 -6.96 -11.07
N SER A 4 15.68 -7.95 -11.49
CA SER A 4 16.50 -8.71 -10.53
C SER A 4 17.72 -7.91 -10.14
N HIS A 5 17.94 -7.75 -8.82
CA HIS A 5 19.14 -7.13 -8.28
C HIS A 5 20.39 -8.02 -8.44
N GLY A 6 20.23 -9.22 -9.01
CA GLY A 6 21.33 -10.18 -9.19
C GLY A 6 21.99 -10.63 -7.88
N GLN A 7 21.32 -10.44 -6.74
CA GLN A 7 21.81 -10.76 -5.43
C GLN A 7 21.00 -11.88 -4.77
N PHE A 8 21.66 -12.71 -3.98
CA PHE A 8 21.06 -13.86 -3.31
C PHE A 8 20.61 -13.57 -1.85
N CYS A 9 20.60 -12.32 -1.41
CA CYS A 9 20.12 -12.01 -0.08
C CYS A 9 18.59 -11.87 -0.04
N THR A 10 18.00 -12.23 1.10
CA THR A 10 16.54 -12.17 1.28
C THR A 10 15.97 -10.75 1.17
N VAL A 11 16.75 -9.74 1.58
CA VAL A 11 16.36 -8.33 1.44
C VAL A 11 16.25 -7.93 -0.03
N ALA A 12 17.22 -8.29 -0.87
CA ALA A 12 17.18 -8.00 -2.30
C ALA A 12 15.98 -8.68 -2.97
N ARG A 13 15.71 -9.94 -2.64
CA ARG A 13 14.56 -10.68 -3.18
C ARG A 13 13.23 -10.07 -2.74
N SER A 14 13.11 -9.66 -1.49
CA SER A 14 11.90 -8.98 -1.00
C SER A 14 11.70 -7.61 -1.65
N ALA A 15 12.79 -6.88 -1.89
CA ALA A 15 12.75 -5.59 -2.58
C ALA A 15 12.24 -5.71 -4.02
N GLU A 16 12.54 -6.80 -4.72
CA GLU A 16 12.00 -7.07 -6.07
C GLU A 16 10.46 -7.13 -6.09
N VAL A 17 9.84 -7.54 -4.98
CA VAL A 17 8.38 -7.59 -4.83
C VAL A 17 7.83 -6.26 -4.33
N LEU A 18 8.43 -5.71 -3.26
CA LEU A 18 7.84 -4.61 -2.49
C LEU A 18 8.26 -3.23 -2.95
N CYS A 19 9.46 -3.09 -3.55
CA CYS A 19 10.02 -1.77 -3.84
C CYS A 19 9.70 -1.27 -5.25
N GLU A 20 8.84 -1.93 -6.00
CA GLU A 20 8.29 -1.36 -7.22
C GLU A 20 7.39 -0.16 -6.87
N ARG A 21 7.54 0.90 -7.65
CA ARG A 21 6.73 2.11 -7.46
C ARG A 21 5.24 1.76 -7.38
N TRP A 22 4.53 2.33 -6.42
CA TRP A 22 3.13 2.15 -6.09
C TRP A 22 2.79 0.87 -5.31
N THR A 23 3.62 -0.16 -5.34
CA THR A 23 3.31 -1.44 -4.67
C THR A 23 3.02 -1.30 -3.18
N PRO A 24 3.80 -0.57 -2.37
CA PRO A 24 3.47 -0.37 -0.96
C PRO A 24 2.12 0.34 -0.74
N LEU A 25 1.74 1.25 -1.63
CA LEU A 25 0.46 1.96 -1.56
C LEU A 25 -0.72 1.05 -1.92
N VAL A 26 -0.58 0.19 -2.90
CA VAL A 26 -1.58 -0.83 -3.25
C VAL A 26 -1.77 -1.81 -2.08
N LEU A 27 -0.69 -2.26 -1.47
CA LEU A 27 -0.74 -3.12 -0.28
C LEU A 27 -1.44 -2.42 0.89
N ARG A 28 -1.16 -1.13 1.11
CA ARG A 28 -1.86 -0.32 2.11
C ARG A 28 -3.38 -0.37 1.89
N GLU A 29 -3.85 -0.15 0.67
CA GLU A 29 -5.29 -0.18 0.36
C GLU A 29 -5.92 -1.56 0.62
N LEU A 30 -5.24 -2.63 0.26
CA LEU A 30 -5.68 -4.00 0.55
C LEU A 30 -5.72 -4.27 2.06
N LEU A 31 -4.73 -3.83 2.81
CA LEU A 31 -4.66 -3.94 4.27
C LEU A 31 -5.76 -3.12 4.96
N CYS A 32 -6.17 -2.00 4.36
CA CYS A 32 -7.29 -1.18 4.81
C CYS A 32 -8.67 -1.76 4.46
N GLY A 33 -8.73 -2.87 3.76
CA GLY A 33 -9.97 -3.58 3.48
C GLY A 33 -10.57 -3.33 2.10
N SER A 34 -9.92 -2.58 1.22
CA SER A 34 -10.34 -2.47 -0.17
C SER A 34 -10.24 -3.81 -0.87
N ARG A 35 -11.28 -4.20 -1.60
CA ARG A 35 -11.37 -5.52 -2.26
C ARG A 35 -11.59 -5.43 -3.75
N ARG A 36 -12.22 -4.38 -4.24
CA ARG A 36 -12.54 -4.19 -5.65
C ARG A 36 -11.54 -3.29 -6.34
N PHE A 37 -11.33 -3.51 -7.62
CA PHE A 37 -10.40 -2.73 -8.43
C PHE A 37 -10.65 -1.22 -8.31
N ASN A 38 -11.92 -0.80 -8.42
CA ASN A 38 -12.28 0.62 -8.35
C ASN A 38 -12.02 1.24 -6.96
N ASP A 39 -12.20 0.46 -5.89
CA ASP A 39 -11.90 0.91 -4.53
C ASP A 39 -10.40 1.08 -4.32
N LEU A 40 -9.61 0.13 -4.81
CA LEU A 40 -8.15 0.22 -4.81
C LEU A 40 -7.67 1.44 -5.60
N HIS A 41 -8.23 1.66 -6.80
CA HIS A 41 -7.87 2.79 -7.64
C HIS A 41 -8.21 4.14 -7.01
N ARG A 42 -9.33 4.24 -6.28
CA ARG A 42 -9.68 5.44 -5.51
C ARG A 42 -8.67 5.80 -4.42
N GLY A 43 -8.03 4.80 -3.82
CA GLY A 43 -6.97 5.00 -2.84
C GLY A 43 -5.63 5.43 -3.45
N VAL A 44 -5.45 5.23 -4.75
CA VAL A 44 -4.23 5.61 -5.51
C VAL A 44 -4.62 6.35 -6.80
N PRO A 45 -5.29 7.51 -6.73
CA PRO A 45 -5.93 8.15 -7.88
C PRO A 45 -4.97 8.61 -8.97
N ARG A 46 -3.70 8.83 -8.63
CA ARG A 46 -2.65 9.21 -9.59
C ARG A 46 -2.03 8.04 -10.33
N MET A 47 -2.35 6.82 -9.92
CA MET A 47 -1.91 5.61 -10.59
C MET A 47 -2.84 5.31 -11.77
N SER A 48 -2.31 4.99 -12.94
CA SER A 48 -3.15 4.58 -14.07
C SER A 48 -3.80 3.21 -13.80
N SER A 49 -4.98 2.99 -14.35
CA SER A 49 -5.69 1.71 -14.20
C SER A 49 -4.90 0.53 -14.75
N SER A 50 -4.18 0.73 -15.87
CA SER A 50 -3.32 -0.31 -16.45
C SER A 50 -2.15 -0.66 -15.56
N LEU A 51 -1.54 0.33 -14.91
CA LEU A 51 -0.44 0.11 -13.97
C LEU A 51 -0.93 -0.59 -12.69
N LEU A 52 -2.09 -0.20 -12.18
CA LEU A 52 -2.71 -0.88 -11.04
C LEU A 52 -2.98 -2.36 -11.36
N ALA A 53 -3.57 -2.64 -12.52
CA ALA A 53 -3.80 -4.01 -12.97
C ALA A 53 -2.49 -4.81 -13.07
N GLN A 54 -1.43 -4.20 -13.58
CA GLN A 54 -0.10 -4.82 -13.67
C GLN A 54 0.48 -5.12 -12.28
N ARG A 55 0.38 -4.19 -11.34
CA ARG A 55 0.86 -4.38 -9.95
C ARG A 55 0.09 -5.48 -9.23
N LEU A 56 -1.22 -5.52 -9.36
CA LEU A 56 -2.06 -6.57 -8.77
C LEU A 56 -1.72 -7.94 -9.35
N ARG A 57 -1.50 -8.04 -10.65
CA ARG A 57 -1.08 -9.28 -11.30
C ARG A 57 0.29 -9.75 -10.80
N ARG A 58 1.23 -8.82 -10.65
CA ARG A 58 2.56 -9.11 -10.11
C ARG A 58 2.49 -9.64 -8.67
N LEU A 59 1.66 -9.01 -7.83
CA LEU A 59 1.44 -9.46 -6.46
C LEU A 59 0.73 -10.83 -6.39
N GLU A 60 -0.14 -11.12 -7.35
CA GLU A 60 -0.78 -12.43 -7.48
C GLU A 60 0.25 -13.51 -7.89
N GLU A 61 1.14 -13.23 -8.83
CA GLU A 61 2.23 -14.11 -9.24
C GLU A 61 3.17 -14.46 -8.08
N PHE A 62 3.44 -13.51 -7.19
CA PHE A 62 4.24 -13.74 -5.98
C PHE A 62 3.47 -14.38 -4.82
N GLY A 63 2.17 -14.65 -4.99
CA GLY A 63 1.35 -15.24 -3.96
C GLY A 63 1.02 -14.33 -2.78
N VAL A 64 1.13 -13.02 -2.96
CA VAL A 64 0.79 -12.00 -1.94
C VAL A 64 -0.69 -11.64 -1.99
N VAL A 65 -1.27 -11.64 -3.17
CA VAL A 65 -2.67 -11.31 -3.44
C VAL A 65 -3.33 -12.49 -4.12
N ARG A 66 -4.60 -12.70 -3.81
CA ARG A 66 -5.48 -13.65 -4.50
C ARG A 66 -6.61 -12.88 -5.17
N ARG A 67 -6.91 -13.25 -6.40
CA ARG A 67 -8.06 -12.75 -7.13
C ARG A 67 -9.14 -13.83 -7.17
N THR A 68 -10.34 -13.49 -6.78
CA THR A 68 -11.49 -14.41 -6.73
C THR A 68 -12.65 -13.82 -7.52
N ALA A 69 -13.29 -14.65 -8.35
CA ALA A 69 -14.52 -14.27 -9.03
C ALA A 69 -15.69 -14.35 -8.08
N LEU A 70 -16.46 -13.26 -7.96
CA LEU A 70 -17.71 -13.21 -7.21
C LEU A 70 -18.83 -12.75 -8.16
N GLY A 71 -19.50 -13.72 -8.78
CA GLY A 71 -20.43 -13.45 -9.87
C GLY A 71 -19.69 -12.82 -11.06
N ASN A 72 -20.13 -11.63 -11.48
CA ASN A 72 -19.51 -10.89 -12.59
C ASN A 72 -18.41 -9.91 -12.14
N VAL A 73 -18.00 -9.96 -10.87
CA VAL A 73 -17.02 -9.04 -10.30
C VAL A 73 -15.82 -9.80 -9.78
N TRP A 74 -14.64 -9.22 -9.95
CA TRP A 74 -13.41 -9.72 -9.36
C TRP A 74 -13.14 -9.02 -8.03
N GLU A 75 -12.80 -9.80 -7.03
CA GLU A 75 -12.33 -9.31 -5.74
C GLU A 75 -10.87 -9.73 -5.50
N TYR A 76 -10.13 -8.82 -4.89
CA TYR A 76 -8.75 -9.01 -4.49
C TYR A 76 -8.68 -9.15 -2.97
N SER A 77 -7.94 -10.12 -2.50
CA SER A 77 -7.70 -10.35 -1.08
C SER A 77 -6.25 -10.69 -0.82
N LEU A 78 -5.78 -10.38 0.38
CA LEU A 78 -4.45 -10.78 0.80
C LEU A 78 -4.43 -12.28 1.13
N THR A 79 -3.36 -12.94 0.74
CA THR A 79 -3.02 -14.29 1.20
C THR A 79 -2.41 -14.22 2.60
N PRO A 80 -2.16 -15.34 3.30
CA PRO A 80 -1.38 -15.32 4.54
C PRO A 80 -0.02 -14.62 4.39
N ALA A 81 0.68 -14.82 3.27
CA ALA A 81 1.92 -14.11 2.97
C ALA A 81 1.68 -12.59 2.79
N GLY A 82 0.55 -12.19 2.22
CA GLY A 82 0.16 -10.79 2.10
C GLY A 82 -0.18 -10.17 3.46
N GLU A 83 -0.87 -10.89 4.32
CA GLU A 83 -1.18 -10.40 5.69
C GLU A 83 0.08 -10.23 6.54
N ASP A 84 1.10 -11.05 6.35
CA ASP A 84 2.39 -10.93 7.03
C ASP A 84 3.16 -9.66 6.62
N LEU A 85 2.77 -8.99 5.54
CA LEU A 85 3.31 -7.68 5.15
C LEU A 85 2.75 -6.52 5.99
N ARG A 86 1.67 -6.73 6.74
CA ARG A 86 1.05 -5.70 7.59
C ARG A 86 2.07 -5.00 8.49
N PRO A 87 2.85 -5.70 9.33
CA PRO A 87 3.85 -5.04 10.17
C PRO A 87 4.92 -4.30 9.37
N ILE A 88 5.27 -4.77 8.19
CA ILE A 88 6.27 -4.13 7.33
C ILE A 88 5.73 -2.80 6.77
N ILE A 89 4.52 -2.78 6.23
CA ILE A 89 3.87 -1.56 5.72
C ILE A 89 3.63 -0.57 6.87
N MET A 90 3.21 -1.06 8.04
CA MET A 90 3.06 -0.23 9.24
C MET A 90 4.39 0.39 9.67
N ALA A 91 5.47 -0.41 9.73
CA ALA A 91 6.80 0.08 10.07
C ALA A 91 7.33 1.09 9.06
N LEU A 92 7.07 0.89 7.76
CA LEU A 92 7.41 1.85 6.72
C LEU A 92 6.69 3.19 6.94
N GLY A 93 5.41 3.15 7.27
CA GLY A 93 4.62 4.34 7.61
C GLY A 93 5.15 5.07 8.86
N HIS A 94 5.50 4.34 9.92
CA HIS A 94 6.11 4.92 11.13
C HIS A 94 7.43 5.60 10.85
N TRP A 95 8.29 4.92 10.10
CA TRP A 95 9.56 5.48 9.71
C TRP A 95 9.38 6.77 8.88
N GLY A 96 8.47 6.72 7.90
CA GLY A 96 8.15 7.86 7.05
C GLY A 96 7.60 9.05 7.83
N ALA A 97 6.66 8.82 8.75
CA ALA A 97 6.11 9.86 9.61
C ALA A 97 7.18 10.53 10.48
N ARG A 98 8.09 9.73 11.03
CA ARG A 98 9.15 10.23 11.92
C ARG A 98 10.23 11.02 11.16
N TRP A 99 10.64 10.57 9.99
CA TRP A 99 11.85 11.07 9.34
C TRP A 99 11.61 11.82 8.03
N VAL A 100 10.55 11.50 7.30
CA VAL A 100 10.21 12.10 6.01
C VAL A 100 9.17 13.19 6.18
N GLY A 101 8.15 12.98 7.01
CA GLY A 101 7.07 13.93 7.23
C GLY A 101 7.54 15.31 7.71
N THR A 102 8.64 15.37 8.46
CA THR A 102 9.25 16.64 8.93
C THR A 102 9.97 17.42 7.83
N ARG A 103 10.26 16.77 6.70
CA ARG A 103 10.98 17.37 5.56
C ARG A 103 10.04 17.76 4.41
N LEU A 104 8.80 17.29 4.44
CA LEU A 104 7.80 17.68 3.45
C LEU A 104 7.41 19.14 3.68
N ARG A 105 7.41 19.95 2.61
CA ARG A 105 6.94 21.32 2.68
C ARG A 105 5.45 21.31 3.05
N ARG A 106 5.04 22.27 3.86
CA ARG A 106 3.63 22.46 4.27
C ARG A 106 2.66 22.51 3.08
N GLU A 107 3.15 22.93 1.92
CA GLU A 107 2.41 23.07 0.68
C GLU A 107 2.19 21.74 -0.07
N GLU A 108 2.98 20.71 0.27
CA GLU A 108 2.90 19.36 -0.34
C GLU A 108 2.01 18.42 0.48
N LEU A 109 1.63 18.85 1.69
CA LEU A 109 0.75 18.12 2.58
C LEU A 109 -0.65 18.73 2.50
N ASP A 110 -1.62 17.94 2.07
CA ASP A 110 -3.01 18.28 2.30
C ASP A 110 -3.22 18.55 3.80
N ALA A 111 -3.88 19.65 4.15
CA ALA A 111 -4.09 20.10 5.53
C ALA A 111 -4.73 19.00 6.42
N GLY A 112 -5.50 18.06 5.82
CA GLY A 112 -6.05 16.89 6.49
C GLY A 112 -4.99 15.82 6.79
N ALA A 113 -4.05 15.59 5.89
CA ALA A 113 -3.01 14.57 6.05
C ALA A 113 -2.02 14.93 7.18
N TRP A 114 -1.69 16.20 7.33
CA TRP A 114 -0.80 16.66 8.40
C TRP A 114 -1.38 16.45 9.81
N LYS A 115 -2.65 16.74 9.99
CA LYS A 115 -3.35 16.55 11.28
C LYS A 115 -3.39 15.08 11.67
N VAL A 116 -3.67 14.21 10.70
CA VAL A 116 -3.67 12.75 10.88
C VAL A 116 -2.29 12.24 11.25
N ILE A 117 -1.21 12.70 10.59
CA ILE A 117 0.16 12.28 10.88
C ILE A 117 0.58 12.68 12.30
N THR A 118 0.29 13.91 12.72
CA THR A 118 0.67 14.41 14.06
C THR A 118 -0.13 13.78 15.19
N GLU A 119 -1.43 13.58 15.02
CA GLU A 119 -2.29 12.93 16.02
C GLU A 119 -1.96 11.44 16.16
N THR A 120 -1.56 10.79 15.06
CA THR A 120 -1.22 9.37 15.01
C THR A 120 0.11 9.05 15.69
N ILE A 121 1.10 9.94 15.57
CA ILE A 121 2.38 9.79 16.28
C ILE A 121 2.14 9.88 17.80
N SER A 122 1.20 10.69 18.26
CA SER A 122 0.89 10.88 19.67
C SER A 122 0.04 9.79 20.29
N SER A 123 -0.77 9.06 19.52
CA SER A 123 -1.83 8.19 20.09
C SER A 123 -1.66 6.68 19.82
N GLY A 124 -0.63 6.25 19.11
CA GLY A 124 -0.42 4.83 18.80
C GLY A 124 -1.44 4.22 17.80
N TYR A 125 -2.34 5.02 17.25
CA TYR A 125 -3.42 4.60 16.36
C TYR A 125 -3.03 4.64 14.86
N MET A 126 -1.90 4.04 14.51
CA MET A 126 -1.42 4.11 13.12
C MET A 126 -2.27 3.33 12.12
N HIS A 127 -3.04 2.35 12.57
CA HIS A 127 -3.94 1.62 11.68
C HIS A 127 -4.99 2.56 11.05
N ALA A 128 -5.58 3.43 11.84
CA ALA A 128 -6.57 4.41 11.37
C ALA A 128 -5.96 5.45 10.41
N ALA A 129 -4.71 5.86 10.62
CA ALA A 129 -4.08 6.88 9.80
C ALA A 129 -3.60 6.35 8.44
N ILE A 130 -3.15 5.10 8.37
CA ILE A 130 -2.82 4.46 7.11
C ILE A 130 -4.08 4.31 6.25
N CYS A 131 -5.23 4.04 6.88
CA CYS A 131 -6.51 3.89 6.20
C CYS A 131 -7.25 5.22 5.98
N ALA A 132 -6.98 6.27 6.74
CA ALA A 132 -7.68 7.56 6.64
C ALA A 132 -7.29 8.40 5.41
N SER A 133 -6.23 8.03 4.70
CA SER A 133 -5.91 8.63 3.40
C SER A 133 -6.81 8.11 2.26
N ALA A 134 -7.66 7.13 2.52
CA ALA A 134 -8.71 6.73 1.59
C ALA A 134 -9.88 7.73 1.65
N PRO A 135 -10.38 8.22 0.52
CA PRO A 135 -11.55 9.09 0.51
C PRO A 135 -12.75 8.36 1.15
N PRO A 136 -13.67 9.10 1.81
CA PRO A 136 -14.83 8.49 2.43
C PRO A 136 -15.60 7.64 1.44
N ARG A 137 -15.97 6.46 1.86
CA ARG A 137 -16.85 5.59 1.07
C ARG A 137 -18.22 6.26 0.98
N LEU A 138 -18.57 6.72 -0.18
CA LEU A 138 -19.93 7.10 -0.50
C LEU A 138 -20.75 5.84 -0.77
#